data_6cb8baf09890db9f6093a5a5807d85e1
#
_entry.id   6cb8baf09890db9f6093a5a5807d85e1
#
_cell.length_a   1.000
_cell.length_b   1.000
_cell.length_c   1.000
_cell.angle_alpha   90.00
_cell.angle_beta   90.00
_cell.angle_gamma   90.00
#
_symmetry.space_group_name_H-M   'P 1'
#
loop_
_entity.id
_entity.type
_entity.pdbx_description
1 polymer ?
#
loop_
_entity_poly.entity_id
_entity_poly.type
_entity_poly.pdbx_seq_one_letter_code
_entity_poly.pdbx_strand_id
1 'polypeptide(L)'
;MITQNDPGGDLRRLSPVGRVRRWSLWSLPRLALSYILIVELVTVCLMTAALMDTRLSLLDLGRFAVLGGVAVLYAEGANRLEQSKRYLGHERIWSNHTSVWAFAGVLVLPGAYAAVLVVLVYAQHLLHGYRYHSVRPYRTVFTTATMVLATLAASAVLHLGVGGGLGDSSLPAALTILAAAVIFPMLNLGVLLGGMALATKPARIMSLFPDRNTLGFEATTLVLGLLTAEVVLHTPWLTPVVLVVFAGLHRSSLVKGLQVAASIDVKTGLLNSATWHDRARQGLSRSARAHQPVAVVMIDLDHFKDVNDTHGHLAGDKVLCEVADALRVELRGHDLLGRFGGEEFVAFLEGPTLEHATDISERLRHRIATLTTIDALVVTGSVGLAHCTQARNTSLEDLLHIADTALYKAKSAGRNRVDIAHVDAQTPGRARQ
;
A
#
# COMPACT_ATOMS: atom_id res chain seq x y z
N MET A 1 6.23 9.91 -32.73
CA MET A 1 7.55 9.23 -32.73
C MET A 1 8.41 9.92 -31.67
N ILE A 2 8.26 9.56 -30.41
CA ILE A 2 9.10 10.04 -29.30
C ILE A 2 9.87 8.81 -28.83
N THR A 3 11.14 8.78 -29.15
CA THR A 3 12.09 7.75 -28.74
C THR A 3 12.16 7.72 -27.21
N GLN A 4 11.65 6.65 -26.61
CA GLN A 4 11.94 6.29 -25.25
C GLN A 4 13.46 6.09 -25.13
N ASN A 5 14.15 7.11 -24.61
CA ASN A 5 15.53 6.96 -24.15
C ASN A 5 15.50 5.96 -22.97
N ASP A 6 15.96 4.75 -23.21
CA ASP A 6 16.20 3.73 -22.20
C ASP A 6 17.37 4.17 -21.29
N PRO A 7 17.13 4.65 -20.05
CA PRO A 7 18.21 5.12 -19.18
C PRO A 7 19.00 3.95 -18.55
N GLY A 8 18.58 2.69 -18.79
CA GLY A 8 19.18 1.51 -18.16
C GLY A 8 20.46 0.98 -18.84
N GLY A 9 20.59 1.15 -20.15
CA GLY A 9 21.74 0.63 -20.92
C GLY A 9 23.05 1.36 -20.65
N ASP A 10 22.97 2.65 -20.37
CA ASP A 10 24.14 3.54 -20.23
C ASP A 10 24.80 3.45 -18.82
N LEU A 11 24.04 3.05 -17.79
CA LEU A 11 24.55 2.96 -16.42
C LEU A 11 25.48 1.77 -16.16
N ARG A 12 25.36 0.70 -16.95
CA ARG A 12 26.23 -0.49 -16.80
C ARG A 12 27.67 -0.26 -17.26
N ARG A 13 27.88 0.71 -18.15
CA ARG A 13 29.20 1.05 -18.72
C ARG A 13 29.97 2.08 -17.90
N LEU A 14 29.34 2.71 -16.88
CA LEU A 14 29.96 3.72 -16.05
C LEU A 14 30.77 3.11 -14.89
N SER A 15 31.90 3.74 -14.56
CA SER A 15 32.62 3.45 -13.33
C SER A 15 31.73 3.67 -12.09
N PRO A 16 32.02 3.05 -10.93
CA PRO A 16 31.26 3.25 -9.70
C PRO A 16 31.06 4.73 -9.36
N VAL A 17 32.11 5.55 -9.52
CA VAL A 17 32.07 7.00 -9.29
C VAL A 17 31.15 7.72 -10.28
N GLY A 18 31.16 7.33 -11.55
CA GLY A 18 30.29 7.89 -12.57
C GLY A 18 28.81 7.60 -12.32
N ARG A 19 28.51 6.44 -11.73
CA ARG A 19 27.14 6.05 -11.32
C ARG A 19 26.61 6.89 -10.16
N VAL A 20 27.43 7.12 -9.12
CA VAL A 20 27.05 7.96 -7.97
C VAL A 20 26.80 9.41 -8.39
N ARG A 21 27.61 9.94 -9.33
CA ARG A 21 27.49 11.31 -9.83
C ARG A 21 26.17 11.57 -10.58
N ARG A 22 25.47 10.54 -11.05
CA ARG A 22 24.15 10.62 -11.71
C ARG A 22 22.97 10.31 -10.79
N TRP A 23 23.19 10.19 -9.47
CA TRP A 23 22.09 9.98 -8.53
C TRP A 23 21.17 11.21 -8.48
N SER A 24 19.89 10.96 -8.40
CA SER A 24 18.88 12.00 -8.17
C SER A 24 19.02 12.68 -6.79
N LEU A 25 19.96 12.24 -5.95
CA LEU A 25 20.41 12.91 -4.73
C LEU A 25 20.82 14.37 -5.01
N TRP A 26 21.53 14.60 -6.10
CA TRP A 26 22.08 15.91 -6.47
C TRP A 26 21.01 16.91 -6.97
N SER A 27 19.80 16.44 -7.25
CA SER A 27 18.65 17.28 -7.59
C SER A 27 17.84 17.74 -6.37
N LEU A 28 18.19 17.30 -5.16
CA LEU A 28 17.51 17.71 -3.93
C LEU A 28 17.82 19.17 -3.54
N PRO A 29 16.91 19.81 -2.79
CA PRO A 29 17.18 21.13 -2.20
C PRO A 29 18.46 21.06 -1.34
N ARG A 30 19.26 22.14 -1.37
CA ARG A 30 20.58 22.18 -0.66
C ARG A 30 20.48 21.80 0.81
N LEU A 31 19.45 22.26 1.53
CA LEU A 31 19.24 21.92 2.95
C LEU A 31 18.97 20.43 3.16
N ALA A 32 18.16 19.79 2.30
CA ALA A 32 17.90 18.36 2.36
C ALA A 32 19.17 17.56 2.06
N LEU A 33 19.94 17.97 1.05
CA LEU A 33 21.22 17.35 0.72
C LEU A 33 22.21 17.43 1.87
N SER A 34 22.40 18.61 2.46
CA SER A 34 23.30 18.81 3.61
C SER A 34 22.88 17.96 4.81
N TYR A 35 21.58 17.90 5.10
CA TYR A 35 21.04 17.09 6.19
C TYR A 35 21.35 15.60 5.99
N ILE A 36 21.08 15.06 4.80
CA ILE A 36 21.35 13.65 4.46
C ILE A 36 22.84 13.33 4.65
N LEU A 37 23.72 14.15 4.07
CA LEU A 37 25.16 13.94 4.17
C LEU A 37 25.71 14.05 5.60
N ILE A 38 25.15 14.96 6.41
CA ILE A 38 25.53 15.08 7.84
C ILE A 38 25.09 13.82 8.60
N VAL A 39 23.87 13.34 8.40
CA VAL A 39 23.36 12.12 9.05
C VAL A 39 24.22 10.92 8.66
N GLU A 40 24.55 10.77 7.38
CA GLU A 40 25.41 9.66 6.91
C GLU A 40 26.83 9.76 7.50
N LEU A 41 27.42 10.95 7.54
CA LEU A 41 28.74 11.17 8.13
C LEU A 41 28.76 10.83 9.64
N VAL A 42 27.78 11.36 10.40
CA VAL A 42 27.61 11.06 11.83
C VAL A 42 27.47 9.56 12.06
N THR A 43 26.66 8.90 11.22
CA THR A 43 26.47 7.44 11.29
C THR A 43 27.78 6.69 11.10
N VAL A 44 28.57 7.04 10.09
CA VAL A 44 29.87 6.41 9.84
C VAL A 44 30.82 6.65 11.01
N CYS A 45 30.90 7.87 11.55
CA CYS A 45 31.76 8.19 12.70
C CYS A 45 31.36 7.38 13.94
N LEU A 46 30.05 7.35 14.28
CA LEU A 46 29.57 6.61 15.46
C LEU A 46 29.77 5.10 15.31
N MET A 47 29.48 4.55 14.13
CA MET A 47 29.68 3.13 13.84
C MET A 47 31.16 2.76 13.93
N THR A 48 32.05 3.58 13.40
CA THR A 48 33.51 3.35 13.46
C THR A 48 33.99 3.39 14.90
N ALA A 49 33.56 4.38 15.70
CA ALA A 49 33.90 4.46 17.13
C ALA A 49 33.41 3.22 17.90
N ALA A 50 32.14 2.79 17.65
CA ALA A 50 31.60 1.61 18.30
C ALA A 50 32.38 0.32 17.93
N LEU A 51 32.81 0.20 16.66
CA LEU A 51 33.63 -0.95 16.21
C LEU A 51 35.02 -0.97 16.87
N MET A 52 35.64 0.19 17.09
CA MET A 52 36.95 0.28 17.75
C MET A 52 36.90 -0.10 19.23
N ASP A 53 35.77 0.18 19.90
CA ASP A 53 35.56 -0.13 21.31
C ASP A 53 35.09 -1.57 21.57
N THR A 54 34.56 -2.26 20.56
CA THR A 54 33.99 -3.57 20.72
C THR A 54 35.03 -4.69 20.61
N ARG A 55 35.14 -5.53 21.66
CA ARG A 55 36.01 -6.73 21.63
C ARG A 55 35.31 -7.88 20.91
N LEU A 56 36.05 -8.60 20.08
CA LEU A 56 35.59 -9.80 19.40
C LEU A 56 35.39 -10.95 20.40
N SER A 57 34.16 -11.48 20.48
CA SER A 57 33.82 -12.68 21.22
C SER A 57 33.35 -13.76 20.24
N LEU A 58 33.82 -15.00 20.40
CA LEU A 58 33.36 -16.14 19.56
C LEU A 58 31.85 -16.40 19.72
N LEU A 59 31.32 -16.15 20.93
CA LEU A 59 29.88 -16.32 21.20
C LEU A 59 29.06 -15.27 20.41
N ASP A 60 29.50 -14.01 20.44
CA ASP A 60 28.79 -12.93 19.70
C ASP A 60 28.91 -13.12 18.20
N LEU A 61 30.06 -13.63 17.72
CA LEU A 61 30.22 -13.98 16.32
C LEU A 61 29.28 -15.12 15.91
N GLY A 62 29.09 -16.12 16.76
CA GLY A 62 28.13 -17.20 16.56
C GLY A 62 26.68 -16.68 16.50
N ARG A 63 26.29 -15.82 17.44
CA ARG A 63 24.97 -15.15 17.46
C ARG A 63 24.75 -14.28 16.23
N PHE A 64 25.76 -13.51 15.84
CA PHE A 64 25.74 -12.71 14.62
C PHE A 64 25.56 -13.57 13.37
N ALA A 65 26.28 -14.70 13.26
CA ALA A 65 26.14 -15.59 12.12
C ALA A 65 24.73 -16.21 12.02
N VAL A 66 24.14 -16.60 13.16
CA VAL A 66 22.77 -17.11 13.20
C VAL A 66 21.76 -16.04 12.77
N LEU A 67 21.76 -14.87 13.41
CA LEU A 67 20.84 -13.78 13.09
C LEU A 67 21.03 -13.28 11.65
N GLY A 68 22.28 -13.08 11.24
CA GLY A 68 22.61 -12.62 9.88
C GLY A 68 22.21 -13.63 8.81
N GLY A 69 22.49 -14.93 9.05
CA GLY A 69 22.09 -16.00 8.15
C GLY A 69 20.59 -16.08 7.97
N VAL A 70 19.84 -16.02 9.07
CA VAL A 70 18.37 -16.06 9.04
C VAL A 70 17.78 -14.81 8.35
N ALA A 71 18.31 -13.62 8.66
CA ALA A 71 17.88 -12.36 8.04
C ALA A 71 18.13 -12.36 6.53
N VAL A 72 19.29 -12.86 6.09
CA VAL A 72 19.65 -12.97 4.67
C VAL A 72 18.76 -14.00 3.96
N LEU A 73 18.52 -15.17 4.55
CA LEU A 73 17.64 -16.20 3.99
C LEU A 73 16.19 -15.68 3.87
N TYR A 74 15.70 -15.00 4.89
CA TYR A 74 14.38 -14.36 4.86
C TYR A 74 14.29 -13.32 3.73
N ALA A 75 15.27 -12.41 3.65
CA ALA A 75 15.28 -11.37 2.64
C ALA A 75 15.35 -11.94 1.21
N GLU A 76 16.12 -13.01 0.99
CA GLU A 76 16.18 -13.72 -0.29
C GLU A 76 14.83 -14.38 -0.64
N GLY A 77 14.21 -15.06 0.32
CA GLY A 77 12.88 -15.66 0.16
C GLY A 77 11.80 -14.61 -0.16
N ALA A 78 11.78 -13.50 0.58
CA ALA A 78 10.88 -12.37 0.36
C ALA A 78 11.07 -11.75 -1.04
N ASN A 79 12.31 -11.54 -1.47
CA ASN A 79 12.62 -11.01 -2.80
C ASN A 79 12.16 -11.93 -3.93
N ARG A 80 12.29 -13.25 -3.79
CA ARG A 80 11.80 -14.23 -4.79
C ARG A 80 10.28 -14.22 -4.90
N LEU A 81 9.57 -14.12 -3.77
CA LEU A 81 8.11 -14.01 -3.75
C LEU A 81 7.64 -12.70 -4.39
N GLU A 82 8.34 -11.59 -4.18
CA GLU A 82 8.03 -10.30 -4.81
C GLU A 82 8.32 -10.26 -6.31
N GLN A 83 9.29 -11.02 -6.80
CA GLN A 83 9.57 -11.11 -8.25
C GLN A 83 8.35 -11.65 -9.02
N SER A 84 7.61 -12.59 -8.46
CA SER A 84 6.37 -13.11 -9.05
C SER A 84 5.29 -12.02 -9.24
N LYS A 85 5.30 -10.93 -8.44
CA LYS A 85 4.36 -9.80 -8.57
C LYS A 85 4.64 -8.88 -9.76
N ARG A 86 5.89 -8.76 -10.21
CA ARG A 86 6.26 -7.85 -11.32
C ARG A 86 5.60 -8.21 -12.63
N TYR A 87 5.31 -9.49 -12.85
CA TYR A 87 4.55 -9.95 -14.02
C TYR A 87 3.10 -9.47 -14.01
N LEU A 88 2.59 -8.94 -12.88
CA LEU A 88 1.22 -8.51 -12.68
C LEU A 88 1.04 -6.96 -12.67
N GLY A 89 2.10 -6.18 -12.93
CA GLY A 89 2.02 -4.73 -13.15
C GLY A 89 1.70 -3.85 -11.95
N HIS A 90 1.89 -4.33 -10.72
CA HIS A 90 1.49 -3.61 -9.50
C HIS A 90 2.63 -2.85 -8.84
N GLU A 91 2.37 -1.62 -8.39
CA GLU A 91 3.29 -0.82 -7.57
C GLU A 91 3.59 -1.50 -6.23
N ARG A 92 4.81 -1.29 -5.74
CA ARG A 92 5.36 -1.94 -4.56
C ARG A 92 4.71 -1.47 -3.28
N ILE A 93 4.06 -2.37 -2.56
CA ILE A 93 3.83 -2.22 -1.12
C ILE A 93 5.06 -2.82 -0.42
N TRP A 94 5.97 -1.97 0.02
CA TRP A 94 7.13 -2.37 0.82
C TRP A 94 6.70 -2.68 2.25
N SER A 95 6.41 -3.93 2.56
CA SER A 95 6.37 -4.40 3.95
C SER A 95 7.79 -4.79 4.38
N ASN A 96 8.53 -3.84 4.93
CA ASN A 96 9.93 -4.07 5.29
C ASN A 96 10.03 -4.56 6.73
N HIS A 97 10.16 -5.87 6.94
CA HIS A 97 10.39 -6.48 8.25
C HIS A 97 11.85 -6.31 8.75
N THR A 98 12.59 -5.38 8.18
CA THR A 98 14.00 -5.14 8.56
C THR A 98 14.14 -4.71 10.02
N SER A 99 13.16 -3.96 10.55
CA SER A 99 13.10 -3.54 11.95
C SER A 99 13.17 -4.72 12.94
N VAL A 100 12.61 -5.88 12.54
CA VAL A 100 12.68 -7.12 13.37
C VAL A 100 14.12 -7.55 13.59
N TRP A 101 14.88 -7.68 12.51
CA TRP A 101 16.27 -8.14 12.56
C TRP A 101 17.17 -7.11 13.26
N ALA A 102 16.93 -5.83 12.99
CA ALA A 102 17.65 -4.73 13.63
C ALA A 102 17.41 -4.73 15.16
N PHE A 103 16.14 -4.82 15.60
CA PHE A 103 15.81 -4.82 17.02
C PHE A 103 16.23 -6.10 17.73
N ALA A 104 16.08 -7.27 17.08
CA ALA A 104 16.65 -8.51 17.61
C ALA A 104 18.17 -8.40 17.77
N GLY A 105 18.85 -7.79 16.80
CA GLY A 105 20.28 -7.49 16.90
C GLY A 105 20.63 -6.61 18.08
N VAL A 106 19.87 -5.55 18.35
CA VAL A 106 20.04 -4.66 19.53
C VAL A 106 19.99 -5.44 20.83
N LEU A 107 19.12 -6.45 20.93
CA LEU A 107 18.91 -7.22 22.17
C LEU A 107 19.92 -8.37 22.36
N VAL A 108 20.51 -8.89 21.28
CA VAL A 108 21.35 -10.09 21.29
C VAL A 108 22.84 -9.79 21.13
N LEU A 109 23.18 -8.72 20.41
CA LEU A 109 24.53 -8.42 19.96
C LEU A 109 25.07 -7.13 20.62
N PRO A 110 26.39 -7.00 20.75
CA PRO A 110 26.99 -5.69 20.97
C PRO A 110 26.57 -4.69 19.90
N GLY A 111 26.36 -3.42 20.27
CA GLY A 111 25.81 -2.39 19.40
C GLY A 111 26.51 -2.26 18.05
N ALA A 112 27.83 -2.41 18.01
CA ALA A 112 28.62 -2.40 16.78
C ALA A 112 28.20 -3.54 15.82
N TYR A 113 28.03 -4.76 16.34
CA TYR A 113 27.61 -5.92 15.52
C TYR A 113 26.16 -5.82 15.09
N ALA A 114 25.28 -5.30 15.94
CA ALA A 114 23.90 -5.00 15.57
C ALA A 114 23.84 -3.99 14.42
N ALA A 115 24.69 -2.95 14.44
CA ALA A 115 24.82 -1.99 13.36
C ALA A 115 25.32 -2.63 12.05
N VAL A 116 26.34 -3.51 12.13
CA VAL A 116 26.83 -4.28 10.96
C VAL A 116 25.75 -5.18 10.39
N LEU A 117 24.91 -5.81 11.23
CA LEU A 117 23.78 -6.63 10.79
C LEU A 117 22.78 -5.79 9.97
N VAL A 118 22.47 -4.59 10.44
CA VAL A 118 21.59 -3.65 9.68
C VAL A 118 22.19 -3.32 8.32
N VAL A 119 23.47 -2.98 8.27
CA VAL A 119 24.17 -2.70 7.01
C VAL A 119 24.13 -3.90 6.06
N LEU A 120 24.35 -5.13 6.57
CA LEU A 120 24.30 -6.36 5.78
C LEU A 120 22.94 -6.56 5.12
N VAL A 121 21.86 -6.42 5.90
CA VAL A 121 20.47 -6.60 5.40
C VAL A 121 20.12 -5.54 4.36
N TYR A 122 20.48 -4.28 4.59
CA TYR A 122 20.21 -3.20 3.63
C TYR A 122 21.12 -3.27 2.40
N ALA A 123 22.36 -3.73 2.53
CA ALA A 123 23.23 -4.00 1.38
C ALA A 123 22.63 -5.06 0.45
N GLN A 124 22.07 -6.13 1.01
CA GLN A 124 21.32 -7.13 0.23
C GLN A 124 20.13 -6.51 -0.51
N HIS A 125 19.33 -5.67 0.15
CA HIS A 125 18.23 -4.95 -0.49
C HIS A 125 18.70 -4.02 -1.61
N LEU A 126 19.82 -3.33 -1.39
CA LEU A 126 20.42 -2.46 -2.39
C LEU A 126 20.89 -3.25 -3.62
N LEU A 127 21.59 -4.38 -3.42
CA LEU A 127 22.06 -5.25 -4.50
C LEU A 127 20.92 -5.81 -5.33
N HIS A 128 19.82 -6.27 -4.69
CA HIS A 128 18.62 -6.72 -5.38
C HIS A 128 17.90 -5.56 -6.10
N GLY A 129 17.79 -4.41 -5.47
CA GLY A 129 17.20 -3.20 -6.07
C GLY A 129 17.95 -2.73 -7.31
N TYR A 130 19.28 -2.79 -7.29
CA TYR A 130 20.13 -2.49 -8.44
C TYR A 130 19.94 -3.47 -9.61
N ARG A 131 19.83 -4.76 -9.32
CA ARG A 131 19.59 -5.79 -10.35
C ARG A 131 18.32 -5.55 -11.15
N TYR A 132 17.32 -4.94 -10.51
CA TYR A 132 15.97 -4.81 -11.09
C TYR A 132 15.53 -3.36 -11.34
N HIS A 133 16.45 -2.37 -11.31
CA HIS A 133 16.23 -0.95 -11.61
C HIS A 133 15.09 -0.27 -10.83
N SER A 134 14.84 -0.70 -9.62
CA SER A 134 13.60 -0.40 -8.91
C SER A 134 13.76 0.51 -7.69
N VAL A 135 14.99 0.88 -7.32
CA VAL A 135 15.27 1.64 -6.10
C VAL A 135 16.15 2.84 -6.42
N ARG A 136 15.86 3.97 -5.80
CA ARG A 136 16.78 5.13 -5.81
C ARG A 136 17.86 4.88 -4.74
N PRO A 137 19.12 4.61 -5.11
CA PRO A 137 20.14 4.12 -4.20
C PRO A 137 20.36 5.02 -2.98
N TYR A 138 20.35 6.34 -3.17
CA TYR A 138 20.54 7.31 -2.08
C TYR A 138 19.50 7.18 -0.96
N ARG A 139 18.25 6.81 -1.31
CA ARG A 139 17.19 6.59 -0.29
C ARG A 139 17.51 5.39 0.57
N THR A 140 17.99 4.30 -0.03
CA THR A 140 18.39 3.10 0.72
C THR A 140 19.59 3.40 1.62
N VAL A 141 20.59 4.12 1.13
CA VAL A 141 21.77 4.52 1.93
C VAL A 141 21.33 5.38 3.13
N PHE A 142 20.50 6.40 2.90
CA PHE A 142 19.97 7.25 3.98
C PHE A 142 19.13 6.45 4.98
N THR A 143 18.22 5.58 4.53
CA THR A 143 17.45 4.72 5.43
C THR A 143 18.33 3.76 6.21
N THR A 144 19.40 3.24 5.61
CA THR A 144 20.42 2.44 6.34
C THR A 144 21.06 3.27 7.44
N ALA A 145 21.46 4.49 7.14
CA ALA A 145 22.08 5.39 8.13
C ALA A 145 21.13 5.69 9.30
N THR A 146 19.85 6.01 9.03
CA THR A 146 18.87 6.27 10.10
C THR A 146 18.64 5.04 10.97
N MET A 147 18.57 3.85 10.36
CA MET A 147 18.38 2.59 11.07
C MET A 147 19.60 2.22 11.92
N VAL A 148 20.83 2.44 11.42
CA VAL A 148 22.07 2.24 12.19
C VAL A 148 22.14 3.18 13.39
N LEU A 149 21.79 4.46 13.23
CA LEU A 149 21.73 5.41 14.35
C LEU A 149 20.73 4.97 15.41
N ALA A 150 19.53 4.54 14.99
CA ALA A 150 18.51 4.03 15.90
C ALA A 150 18.99 2.77 16.65
N THR A 151 19.67 1.88 15.93
CA THR A 151 20.29 0.65 16.51
C THR A 151 21.34 0.98 17.56
N LEU A 152 22.27 1.90 17.26
CA LEU A 152 23.32 2.30 18.18
C LEU A 152 22.75 3.02 19.41
N ALA A 153 21.74 3.90 19.23
CA ALA A 153 21.08 4.59 20.33
C ALA A 153 20.33 3.62 21.26
N ALA A 154 19.55 2.70 20.68
CA ALA A 154 18.84 1.69 21.46
C ALA A 154 19.81 0.76 22.22
N SER A 155 20.93 0.37 21.58
CA SER A 155 21.98 -0.43 22.21
C SER A 155 22.66 0.35 23.37
N ALA A 156 22.92 1.64 23.20
CA ALA A 156 23.48 2.49 24.26
C ALA A 156 22.50 2.56 25.46
N VAL A 157 21.19 2.65 25.24
CA VAL A 157 20.18 2.62 26.32
C VAL A 157 20.25 1.30 27.10
N LEU A 158 20.40 0.16 26.41
CA LEU A 158 20.54 -1.14 27.07
C LEU A 158 21.85 -1.22 27.90
N HIS A 159 22.94 -0.64 27.43
CA HIS A 159 24.22 -0.64 28.16
C HIS A 159 24.26 0.33 29.34
N LEU A 160 23.55 1.47 29.26
CA LEU A 160 23.47 2.46 30.34
C LEU A 160 22.39 2.10 31.38
N GLY A 161 21.46 1.19 31.04
CA GLY A 161 20.38 0.77 31.91
C GLY A 161 20.86 -0.07 33.09
N VAL A 162 20.19 0.07 34.24
CA VAL A 162 20.42 -0.73 35.43
C VAL A 162 19.67 -2.05 35.29
N GLY A 163 20.32 -3.08 34.78
CA GLY A 163 19.76 -4.42 34.62
C GLY A 163 20.49 -5.24 33.58
N GLY A 164 20.53 -6.53 33.73
CA GLY A 164 21.16 -7.47 32.79
C GLY A 164 20.17 -7.80 31.68
N GLY A 165 20.27 -7.36 30.48
CA GLY A 165 19.57 -7.71 29.26
C GLY A 165 18.37 -8.70 29.29
N LEU A 166 18.10 -9.37 28.19
CA LEU A 166 17.14 -10.49 28.10
C LEU A 166 17.62 -11.66 28.99
N GLY A 167 16.84 -12.09 29.95
CA GLY A 167 17.19 -13.11 30.94
C GLY A 167 17.22 -12.57 32.37
N ASP A 168 17.23 -11.25 32.56
CA ASP A 168 16.98 -10.62 33.84
C ASP A 168 15.47 -10.31 33.97
N SER A 169 14.79 -11.00 34.87
CA SER A 169 13.34 -10.80 35.11
C SER A 169 13.03 -9.59 36.02
N SER A 170 14.05 -8.76 36.30
CA SER A 170 13.86 -7.57 37.13
C SER A 170 13.07 -6.47 36.43
N LEU A 171 12.28 -5.69 37.18
CA LEU A 171 11.54 -4.55 36.63
C LEU A 171 12.46 -3.49 35.96
N PRO A 172 13.65 -3.15 36.48
CA PRO A 172 14.58 -2.26 35.79
C PRO A 172 15.01 -2.77 34.41
N ALA A 173 15.29 -4.07 34.27
CA ALA A 173 15.65 -4.66 32.99
C ALA A 173 14.49 -4.54 31.97
N ALA A 174 13.26 -4.86 32.41
CA ALA A 174 12.07 -4.71 31.57
C ALA A 174 11.84 -3.26 31.12
N LEU A 175 12.00 -2.29 32.02
CA LEU A 175 11.90 -0.86 31.70
C LEU A 175 12.98 -0.40 30.71
N THR A 176 14.20 -0.93 30.85
CA THR A 176 15.31 -0.61 29.93
C THR A 176 15.05 -1.16 28.53
N ILE A 177 14.53 -2.39 28.42
CA ILE A 177 14.12 -2.98 27.13
C ILE A 177 12.97 -2.17 26.51
N LEU A 178 11.98 -1.76 27.31
CA LEU A 178 10.88 -0.92 26.85
C LEU A 178 11.39 0.45 26.37
N ALA A 179 12.32 1.07 27.08
CA ALA A 179 12.94 2.33 26.65
C ALA A 179 13.67 2.17 25.33
N ALA A 180 14.44 1.10 25.14
CA ALA A 180 15.10 0.80 23.87
C ALA A 180 14.07 0.57 22.74
N ALA A 181 12.97 -0.15 23.02
CA ALA A 181 11.88 -0.38 22.07
C ALA A 181 11.13 0.90 21.64
N VAL A 182 11.11 1.93 22.49
CA VAL A 182 10.53 3.24 22.16
C VAL A 182 11.55 4.12 21.41
N ILE A 183 12.79 4.18 21.89
CA ILE A 183 13.83 5.04 21.30
C ILE A 183 14.18 4.60 19.87
N PHE A 184 14.24 3.29 19.62
CA PHE A 184 14.59 2.74 18.31
C PHE A 184 13.67 3.28 17.17
N PRO A 185 12.35 3.10 17.19
CA PRO A 185 11.48 3.62 16.14
C PRO A 185 11.37 5.15 16.18
N MET A 186 11.39 5.78 17.35
CA MET A 186 11.27 7.24 17.47
C MET A 186 12.45 7.95 16.79
N LEU A 187 13.66 7.49 17.03
CA LEU A 187 14.85 8.07 16.39
C LEU A 187 14.87 7.81 14.88
N ASN A 188 14.60 6.57 14.47
CA ASN A 188 14.54 6.23 13.05
C ASN A 188 13.49 7.08 12.31
N LEU A 189 12.27 7.15 12.83
CA LEU A 189 11.19 7.93 12.26
C LEU A 189 11.49 9.43 12.27
N GLY A 190 11.99 9.97 13.40
CA GLY A 190 12.29 11.39 13.53
C GLY A 190 13.34 11.87 12.53
N VAL A 191 14.45 11.12 12.37
CA VAL A 191 15.50 11.45 11.39
C VAL A 191 14.96 11.32 9.94
N LEU A 192 14.17 10.29 9.67
CA LEU A 192 13.55 10.08 8.35
C LEU A 192 12.57 11.20 7.99
N LEU A 193 11.68 11.59 8.92
CA LEU A 193 10.72 12.68 8.73
C LEU A 193 11.44 14.03 8.53
N GLY A 194 12.53 14.28 9.25
CA GLY A 194 13.37 15.47 9.05
C GLY A 194 13.88 15.57 7.61
N GLY A 195 14.44 14.49 7.08
CA GLY A 195 14.88 14.43 5.69
C GLY A 195 13.75 14.62 4.68
N MET A 196 12.60 13.99 4.91
CA MET A 196 11.41 14.14 4.06
C MET A 196 10.86 15.57 4.09
N ALA A 197 10.75 16.19 5.26
CA ALA A 197 10.26 17.56 5.40
C ALA A 197 11.14 18.57 4.64
N LEU A 198 12.46 18.42 4.71
CA LEU A 198 13.40 19.28 3.99
C LEU A 198 13.38 19.03 2.47
N ALA A 199 13.10 17.80 2.04
CA ALA A 199 13.08 17.42 0.61
C ALA A 199 11.76 17.85 -0.09
N THR A 200 10.60 17.68 0.59
CA THR A 200 9.27 17.88 -0.02
C THR A 200 8.59 19.18 0.35
N LYS A 201 9.04 19.88 1.41
CA LYS A 201 8.43 21.11 1.93
C LYS A 201 6.90 21.00 2.02
N PRO A 202 6.35 20.06 2.77
CA PRO A 202 4.92 19.83 2.83
C PRO A 202 4.18 21.04 3.41
N ALA A 203 2.96 21.30 2.94
CA ALA A 203 2.12 22.39 3.46
C ALA A 203 1.78 22.17 4.95
N ARG A 204 1.75 20.92 5.41
CA ARG A 204 1.57 20.55 6.82
C ARG A 204 2.51 19.40 7.17
N ILE A 205 3.35 19.56 8.18
CA ILE A 205 4.27 18.52 8.67
C ILE A 205 3.48 17.27 9.13
N MET A 206 2.26 17.48 9.66
CA MET A 206 1.38 16.40 10.11
C MET A 206 1.01 15.40 9.02
N SER A 207 1.03 15.80 7.74
CA SER A 207 0.77 14.88 6.61
C SER A 207 1.90 13.87 6.35
N LEU A 208 3.05 14.05 6.97
CA LEU A 208 4.19 13.12 6.88
C LEU A 208 4.16 12.02 7.94
N PHE A 209 3.34 12.21 9.00
CA PHE A 209 3.26 11.21 10.07
C PHE A 209 2.57 9.94 9.57
N PRO A 210 3.09 8.76 9.97
CA PRO A 210 2.50 7.48 9.60
C PRO A 210 1.09 7.34 10.20
N ASP A 211 0.23 6.65 9.49
CA ASP A 211 -1.11 6.30 9.95
C ASP A 211 -1.08 5.25 11.08
N ARG A 212 -2.22 5.03 11.72
CA ARG A 212 -2.35 4.07 12.83
C ARG A 212 -1.97 2.64 12.42
N ASN A 213 -2.21 2.26 11.18
CA ASN A 213 -1.88 0.92 10.68
C ASN A 213 -0.37 0.74 10.56
N THR A 214 0.36 1.74 10.08
CA THR A 214 1.82 1.75 10.00
C THR A 214 2.45 1.69 11.41
N LEU A 215 1.92 2.46 12.38
CA LEU A 215 2.39 2.40 13.76
C LEU A 215 2.12 1.03 14.40
N GLY A 216 0.96 0.42 14.15
CA GLY A 216 0.64 -0.94 14.60
C GLY A 216 1.57 -1.99 13.98
N PHE A 217 1.92 -1.82 12.72
CA PHE A 217 2.88 -2.68 12.04
C PHE A 217 4.28 -2.59 12.66
N GLU A 218 4.78 -1.36 12.92
CA GLU A 218 6.08 -1.15 13.60
C GLU A 218 6.09 -1.76 15.00
N ALA A 219 5.04 -1.58 15.81
CA ALA A 219 4.92 -2.22 17.13
C ALA A 219 4.99 -3.74 17.02
N THR A 220 4.30 -4.33 16.05
CA THR A 220 4.33 -5.79 15.80
C THR A 220 5.75 -6.26 15.43
N THR A 221 6.48 -5.50 14.61
CA THR A 221 7.86 -5.86 14.23
C THR A 221 8.81 -5.84 15.43
N LEU A 222 8.63 -4.91 16.37
CA LEU A 222 9.44 -4.88 17.61
C LEU A 222 9.16 -6.08 18.51
N VAL A 223 7.89 -6.44 18.69
CA VAL A 223 7.49 -7.65 19.45
C VAL A 223 8.09 -8.91 18.81
N LEU A 224 8.02 -9.03 17.49
CA LEU A 224 8.63 -10.14 16.77
C LEU A 224 10.16 -10.13 16.89
N GLY A 225 10.79 -8.95 16.92
CA GLY A 225 12.22 -8.80 17.19
C GLY A 225 12.61 -9.30 18.59
N LEU A 226 11.81 -8.96 19.61
CA LEU A 226 11.98 -9.45 20.96
C LEU A 226 11.88 -10.98 21.04
N LEU A 227 10.81 -11.56 20.45
CA LEU A 227 10.64 -13.01 20.39
C LEU A 227 11.79 -13.72 19.65
N THR A 228 12.28 -13.11 18.56
CA THR A 228 13.43 -13.63 17.82
C THR A 228 14.68 -13.61 18.67
N ALA A 229 14.91 -12.55 19.42
CA ALA A 229 16.03 -12.42 20.35
C ALA A 229 16.00 -13.50 21.43
N GLU A 230 14.84 -13.75 22.05
CA GLU A 230 14.62 -14.82 23.01
C GLU A 230 14.95 -16.20 22.44
N VAL A 231 14.48 -16.49 21.23
CA VAL A 231 14.79 -17.76 20.56
C VAL A 231 16.29 -17.91 20.32
N VAL A 232 16.97 -16.88 19.83
CA VAL A 232 18.40 -16.94 19.53
C VAL A 232 19.25 -17.11 20.78
N LEU A 233 18.84 -16.49 21.91
CA LEU A 233 19.60 -16.56 23.17
C LEU A 233 19.42 -17.90 23.90
N HIS A 234 18.19 -18.41 23.96
CA HIS A 234 17.85 -19.54 24.82
C HIS A 234 17.63 -20.85 24.07
N THR A 235 17.15 -20.79 22.82
CA THR A 235 16.77 -21.97 22.02
C THR A 235 17.16 -21.83 20.55
N PRO A 236 18.45 -21.62 20.22
CA PRO A 236 18.91 -21.29 18.86
C PRO A 236 18.51 -22.31 17.79
N TRP A 237 18.27 -23.58 18.14
CA TRP A 237 17.78 -24.62 17.22
C TRP A 237 16.33 -24.37 16.75
N LEU A 238 15.53 -23.53 17.44
CA LEU A 238 14.19 -23.13 16.99
C LEU A 238 14.21 -21.96 16.00
N THR A 239 15.37 -21.39 15.69
CA THR A 239 15.48 -20.29 14.72
C THR A 239 14.84 -20.60 13.35
N PRO A 240 14.89 -21.84 12.80
CA PRO A 240 14.16 -22.16 11.58
C PRO A 240 12.65 -22.01 11.69
N VAL A 241 12.07 -22.18 12.89
CA VAL A 241 10.62 -21.97 13.12
C VAL A 241 10.29 -20.50 12.98
N VAL A 242 11.18 -19.61 13.43
CA VAL A 242 11.03 -18.15 13.25
C VAL A 242 10.91 -17.81 11.75
N LEU A 243 11.75 -18.41 10.90
CA LEU A 243 11.66 -18.22 9.43
C LEU A 243 10.30 -18.66 8.87
N VAL A 244 9.77 -19.81 9.32
CA VAL A 244 8.44 -20.29 8.87
C VAL A 244 7.34 -19.31 9.26
N VAL A 245 7.36 -18.79 10.49
CA VAL A 245 6.40 -17.79 10.96
C VAL A 245 6.49 -16.51 10.11
N PHE A 246 7.70 -16.02 9.88
CA PHE A 246 7.89 -14.81 9.05
C PHE A 246 7.48 -15.04 7.60
N ALA A 247 7.80 -16.18 7.01
CA ALA A 247 7.37 -16.54 5.65
C ALA A 247 5.83 -16.58 5.56
N GLY A 248 5.16 -17.13 6.57
CA GLY A 248 3.70 -17.15 6.69
C GLY A 248 3.09 -15.76 6.77
N LEU A 249 3.63 -14.89 7.64
CA LEU A 249 3.20 -13.50 7.78
C LEU A 249 3.42 -12.70 6.49
N HIS A 250 4.59 -12.86 5.87
CA HIS A 250 4.91 -12.22 4.59
C HIS A 250 3.96 -12.67 3.49
N ARG A 251 3.72 -13.99 3.36
CA ARG A 251 2.75 -14.53 2.40
C ARG A 251 1.34 -13.99 2.64
N SER A 252 0.90 -13.91 3.89
CA SER A 252 -0.42 -13.37 4.25
C SER A 252 -0.57 -11.91 3.84
N SER A 253 0.44 -11.07 4.13
CA SER A 253 0.48 -9.67 3.70
C SER A 253 0.49 -9.54 2.18
N LEU A 254 1.20 -10.45 1.51
CA LEU A 254 1.27 -10.53 0.06
C LEU A 254 -0.07 -10.84 -0.57
N VAL A 255 -0.77 -11.86 -0.05
CA VAL A 255 -2.11 -12.27 -0.53
C VAL A 255 -3.11 -11.13 -0.34
N LYS A 256 -3.12 -10.46 0.83
CA LYS A 256 -3.96 -9.26 1.05
C LYS A 256 -3.66 -8.15 0.06
N GLY A 257 -2.38 -7.85 -0.19
CA GLY A 257 -1.97 -6.86 -1.18
C GLY A 257 -2.44 -7.21 -2.61
N LEU A 258 -2.35 -8.49 -2.99
CA LEU A 258 -2.87 -8.97 -4.28
C LEU A 258 -4.40 -8.90 -4.35
N GLN A 259 -5.11 -9.20 -3.27
CA GLN A 259 -6.57 -9.07 -3.20
C GLN A 259 -7.00 -7.60 -3.33
N VAL A 260 -6.33 -6.67 -2.64
CA VAL A 260 -6.60 -5.24 -2.78
C VAL A 260 -6.29 -4.76 -4.20
N ALA A 261 -5.19 -5.18 -4.77
CA ALA A 261 -4.83 -4.85 -6.15
C ALA A 261 -5.77 -5.49 -7.18
N ALA A 262 -6.21 -6.74 -6.93
CA ALA A 262 -7.22 -7.41 -7.73
C ALA A 262 -8.64 -6.85 -7.50
N SER A 263 -8.86 -5.92 -6.57
CA SER A 263 -10.16 -5.35 -6.25
C SER A 263 -10.54 -4.14 -7.11
N ILE A 264 -9.59 -3.59 -7.86
CA ILE A 264 -9.73 -2.35 -8.61
C ILE A 264 -9.57 -2.62 -10.10
N ASP A 265 -10.38 -1.95 -10.93
CA ASP A 265 -10.19 -1.91 -12.38
C ASP A 265 -8.95 -1.08 -12.71
N VAL A 266 -7.99 -1.68 -13.41
CA VAL A 266 -6.66 -1.09 -13.68
C VAL A 266 -6.73 0.20 -14.51
N LYS A 267 -7.76 0.35 -15.36
CA LYS A 267 -7.91 1.52 -16.22
C LYS A 267 -8.51 2.70 -15.48
N THR A 268 -9.60 2.47 -14.76
CA THR A 268 -10.41 3.54 -14.15
C THR A 268 -10.11 3.79 -12.67
N GLY A 269 -9.40 2.87 -11.99
CA GLY A 269 -9.18 2.95 -10.55
C GLY A 269 -10.46 2.81 -9.70
N LEU A 270 -11.59 2.41 -10.30
CA LEU A 270 -12.84 2.07 -9.62
C LEU A 270 -12.82 0.63 -9.13
N LEU A 271 -13.80 0.24 -8.31
CA LEU A 271 -14.00 -1.17 -7.98
C LEU A 271 -14.22 -1.97 -9.27
N ASN A 272 -13.56 -3.11 -9.39
CA ASN A 272 -13.91 -4.05 -10.46
C ASN A 272 -15.23 -4.75 -10.13
N SER A 273 -15.84 -5.39 -11.14
CA SER A 273 -17.15 -6.04 -11.03
C SER A 273 -17.24 -7.01 -9.85
N ALA A 274 -16.24 -7.88 -9.65
CA ALA A 274 -16.24 -8.87 -8.56
C ALA A 274 -16.24 -8.22 -7.17
N THR A 275 -15.35 -7.26 -6.95
CA THR A 275 -15.26 -6.55 -5.67
C THR A 275 -16.48 -5.68 -5.41
N TRP A 276 -17.01 -5.04 -6.45
CA TRP A 276 -18.24 -4.26 -6.32
C TRP A 276 -19.40 -5.15 -5.88
N HIS A 277 -19.58 -6.33 -6.52
CA HIS A 277 -20.59 -7.31 -6.13
C HIS A 277 -20.51 -7.71 -4.66
N ASP A 278 -19.31 -8.06 -4.19
CA ASP A 278 -19.11 -8.49 -2.81
C ASP A 278 -19.42 -7.36 -1.82
N ARG A 279 -18.98 -6.14 -2.10
CA ARG A 279 -19.27 -4.98 -1.24
C ARG A 279 -20.75 -4.57 -1.29
N ALA A 280 -21.38 -4.61 -2.46
CA ALA A 280 -22.79 -4.31 -2.61
C ALA A 280 -23.67 -5.32 -1.86
N ARG A 281 -23.37 -6.64 -1.90
CA ARG A 281 -24.04 -7.65 -1.07
C ARG A 281 -23.92 -7.37 0.42
N GLN A 282 -22.76 -6.94 0.87
CA GLN A 282 -22.54 -6.54 2.28
C GLN A 282 -23.34 -5.28 2.62
N GLY A 283 -23.39 -4.28 1.73
CA GLY A 283 -24.22 -3.07 1.86
C GLY A 283 -25.71 -3.41 1.93
N LEU A 284 -26.19 -4.25 1.02
CA LEU A 284 -27.57 -4.74 1.01
C LEU A 284 -27.92 -5.44 2.34
N SER A 285 -27.02 -6.29 2.84
CA SER A 285 -27.22 -6.98 4.13
C SER A 285 -27.24 -6.03 5.33
N ARG A 286 -26.45 -4.94 5.29
CA ARG A 286 -26.49 -3.88 6.32
C ARG A 286 -27.82 -3.11 6.27
N SER A 287 -28.19 -2.65 5.07
CA SER A 287 -29.44 -1.89 4.85
C SER A 287 -30.68 -2.70 5.21
N ALA A 288 -30.68 -4.01 4.91
CA ALA A 288 -31.74 -4.94 5.27
C ALA A 288 -31.93 -5.03 6.80
N ARG A 289 -30.81 -5.07 7.57
CA ARG A 289 -30.86 -5.08 9.03
C ARG A 289 -31.28 -3.73 9.61
N ALA A 290 -30.89 -2.64 8.98
CA ALA A 290 -31.22 -1.28 9.39
C ALA A 290 -32.61 -0.82 8.89
N HIS A 291 -33.34 -1.64 8.12
CA HIS A 291 -34.62 -1.31 7.47
C HIS A 291 -34.51 -0.06 6.57
N GLN A 292 -33.37 0.12 5.92
CA GLN A 292 -33.11 1.24 5.04
C GLN A 292 -33.37 0.87 3.58
N PRO A 293 -33.81 1.82 2.75
CA PRO A 293 -33.91 1.64 1.31
C PRO A 293 -32.51 1.51 0.69
N VAL A 294 -32.48 0.94 -0.52
CA VAL A 294 -31.29 0.83 -1.35
C VAL A 294 -31.60 1.14 -2.80
N ALA A 295 -30.57 1.55 -3.54
CA ALA A 295 -30.69 1.67 -4.98
C ALA A 295 -29.45 1.14 -5.70
N VAL A 296 -29.68 0.61 -6.91
CA VAL A 296 -28.64 0.23 -7.87
C VAL A 296 -28.80 1.10 -9.10
N VAL A 297 -27.73 1.72 -9.54
CA VAL A 297 -27.66 2.57 -10.73
C VAL A 297 -26.70 1.93 -11.72
N MET A 298 -27.19 1.51 -12.88
CA MET A 298 -26.38 1.05 -14.00
C MET A 298 -26.23 2.16 -15.03
N ILE A 299 -25.01 2.37 -15.51
CA ILE A 299 -24.65 3.44 -16.44
C ILE A 299 -23.88 2.82 -17.59
N ASP A 300 -24.20 3.21 -18.81
CA ASP A 300 -23.49 2.78 -20.01
C ASP A 300 -23.23 4.00 -20.90
N LEU A 301 -22.00 4.11 -21.42
CA LEU A 301 -21.62 5.23 -22.29
C LEU A 301 -22.20 5.05 -23.69
N ASP A 302 -22.99 6.02 -24.11
CA ASP A 302 -23.63 6.00 -25.40
C ASP A 302 -22.61 6.08 -26.53
N HIS A 303 -22.72 5.19 -27.52
CA HIS A 303 -21.87 5.18 -28.70
C HIS A 303 -20.36 5.10 -28.43
N PHE A 304 -19.95 4.52 -27.30
CA PHE A 304 -18.54 4.44 -26.92
C PHE A 304 -17.69 3.65 -27.92
N LYS A 305 -18.29 2.67 -28.60
CA LYS A 305 -17.64 1.95 -29.69
C LYS A 305 -17.23 2.90 -30.82
N ASP A 306 -18.06 3.87 -31.18
CA ASP A 306 -17.78 4.84 -32.24
C ASP A 306 -16.59 5.74 -31.85
N VAL A 307 -16.45 6.06 -30.56
CA VAL A 307 -15.28 6.78 -30.02
C VAL A 307 -14.01 5.96 -30.24
N ASN A 308 -14.04 4.66 -29.90
CA ASN A 308 -12.88 3.78 -30.12
C ASN A 308 -12.54 3.59 -31.59
N ASP A 309 -13.55 3.41 -32.44
CA ASP A 309 -13.37 3.16 -33.87
C ASP A 309 -12.85 4.43 -34.60
N THR A 310 -13.24 5.63 -34.13
CA THR A 310 -12.84 6.91 -34.74
C THR A 310 -11.52 7.44 -34.21
N HIS A 311 -11.29 7.36 -32.87
CA HIS A 311 -10.18 8.02 -32.19
C HIS A 311 -9.15 7.02 -31.62
N GLY A 312 -9.43 5.73 -31.75
CA GLY A 312 -8.58 4.65 -31.25
C GLY A 312 -8.74 4.33 -29.77
N HIS A 313 -8.37 3.12 -29.37
CA HIS A 313 -8.56 2.62 -28.02
C HIS A 313 -7.87 3.45 -26.91
N LEU A 314 -6.77 4.13 -27.22
CA LEU A 314 -6.09 5.00 -26.24
C LEU A 314 -6.92 6.24 -25.90
N ALA A 315 -7.66 6.80 -26.85
CA ALA A 315 -8.59 7.90 -26.60
C ALA A 315 -9.79 7.41 -25.79
N GLY A 316 -10.35 6.25 -26.13
CA GLY A 316 -11.41 5.63 -25.35
C GLY A 316 -11.00 5.33 -23.92
N ASP A 317 -9.78 4.84 -23.69
CA ASP A 317 -9.25 4.60 -22.34
C ASP A 317 -9.15 5.89 -21.50
N LYS A 318 -8.75 7.02 -22.10
CA LYS A 318 -8.76 8.33 -21.43
C LYS A 318 -10.18 8.76 -21.06
N VAL A 319 -11.13 8.64 -21.98
CA VAL A 319 -12.55 8.95 -21.73
C VAL A 319 -13.07 8.14 -20.55
N LEU A 320 -12.78 6.82 -20.48
CA LEU A 320 -13.17 5.98 -19.36
C LEU A 320 -12.61 6.47 -18.03
N CYS A 321 -11.34 6.90 -18.00
CA CYS A 321 -10.71 7.46 -16.79
C CYS A 321 -11.39 8.76 -16.34
N GLU A 322 -11.61 9.68 -17.28
CA GLU A 322 -12.22 10.99 -17.00
C GLU A 322 -13.67 10.85 -16.53
N VAL A 323 -14.44 9.94 -17.15
CA VAL A 323 -15.81 9.60 -16.70
C VAL A 323 -15.78 9.00 -15.29
N ALA A 324 -14.88 8.06 -15.01
CA ALA A 324 -14.75 7.44 -13.71
C ALA A 324 -14.47 8.48 -12.60
N ASP A 325 -13.55 9.41 -12.86
CA ASP A 325 -13.22 10.48 -11.91
C ASP A 325 -14.38 11.46 -11.73
N ALA A 326 -15.12 11.78 -12.81
CA ALA A 326 -16.28 12.65 -12.75
C ALA A 326 -17.43 12.01 -11.94
N LEU A 327 -17.70 10.72 -12.15
CA LEU A 327 -18.73 9.97 -11.39
C LEU A 327 -18.38 9.86 -9.90
N ARG A 328 -17.09 9.65 -9.58
CA ARG A 328 -16.63 9.51 -8.19
C ARG A 328 -16.90 10.76 -7.34
N VAL A 329 -16.80 11.94 -7.93
CA VAL A 329 -17.02 13.23 -7.22
C VAL A 329 -18.50 13.42 -6.87
N GLU A 330 -19.43 12.86 -7.65
CA GLU A 330 -20.87 13.01 -7.46
C GLU A 330 -21.46 12.07 -6.37
N LEU A 331 -20.69 11.06 -5.96
CA LEU A 331 -21.12 10.06 -4.98
C LEU A 331 -20.54 10.33 -3.60
N ARG A 332 -21.22 9.85 -2.56
CA ARG A 332 -20.78 9.97 -1.17
C ARG A 332 -19.73 8.92 -0.85
N GLY A 333 -18.95 9.13 0.20
CA GLY A 333 -17.89 8.19 0.60
C GLY A 333 -18.36 6.79 1.02
N HIS A 334 -19.64 6.60 1.29
CA HIS A 334 -20.24 5.28 1.61
C HIS A 334 -20.95 4.64 0.41
N ASP A 335 -21.23 5.40 -0.64
CA ASP A 335 -21.76 4.85 -1.89
C ASP A 335 -20.67 4.08 -2.62
N LEU A 336 -21.02 2.99 -3.29
CA LEU A 336 -20.07 2.20 -4.05
C LEU A 336 -20.15 2.54 -5.52
N LEU A 337 -18.99 2.72 -6.16
CA LEU A 337 -18.88 2.89 -7.60
C LEU A 337 -17.92 1.85 -8.15
N GLY A 338 -18.30 1.17 -9.21
CA GLY A 338 -17.50 0.17 -9.88
C GLY A 338 -17.60 0.24 -11.39
N ARG A 339 -16.62 -0.33 -12.07
CA ARG A 339 -16.68 -0.62 -13.50
C ARG A 339 -17.20 -2.04 -13.68
N PHE A 340 -18.36 -2.17 -14.34
CA PHE A 340 -19.06 -3.44 -14.46
C PHE A 340 -18.61 -4.24 -15.68
N GLY A 341 -18.39 -3.54 -16.80
CA GLY A 341 -17.97 -4.09 -18.09
C GLY A 341 -17.10 -3.11 -18.88
N GLY A 342 -17.03 -3.28 -20.18
CA GLY A 342 -16.19 -2.48 -21.08
C GLY A 342 -16.38 -0.97 -20.93
N GLU A 343 -17.62 -0.49 -21.12
CA GLU A 343 -18.06 0.91 -21.03
C GLU A 343 -19.16 1.10 -19.98
N GLU A 344 -19.38 0.07 -19.13
CA GLU A 344 -20.45 0.04 -18.14
C GLU A 344 -19.90 0.35 -16.75
N PHE A 345 -20.62 1.21 -16.04
CA PHE A 345 -20.37 1.57 -14.64
C PHE A 345 -21.60 1.21 -13.80
N VAL A 346 -21.37 0.95 -12.52
CA VAL A 346 -22.44 0.59 -11.59
C VAL A 346 -22.23 1.27 -10.25
N ALA A 347 -23.30 1.84 -9.68
CA ALA A 347 -23.28 2.38 -8.33
C ALA A 347 -24.28 1.65 -7.43
N PHE A 348 -23.95 1.51 -6.14
CA PHE A 348 -24.84 1.04 -5.09
C PHE A 348 -24.98 2.14 -4.03
N LEU A 349 -26.21 2.55 -3.75
CA LEU A 349 -26.53 3.64 -2.86
C LEU A 349 -27.21 3.09 -1.60
N GLU A 350 -26.73 3.46 -0.41
CA GLU A 350 -27.31 3.05 0.88
C GLU A 350 -28.20 4.16 1.44
N GLY A 351 -29.45 3.85 1.76
CA GLY A 351 -30.40 4.72 2.44
C GLY A 351 -31.08 5.83 1.60
N PRO A 352 -31.05 5.86 0.26
CA PRO A 352 -31.69 6.95 -0.47
C PRO A 352 -33.21 6.74 -0.56
N THR A 353 -34.00 7.82 -0.49
CA THR A 353 -35.37 7.81 -1.01
C THR A 353 -35.35 7.68 -2.54
N LEU A 354 -36.49 7.32 -3.14
CA LEU A 354 -36.58 7.23 -4.59
C LEU A 354 -36.26 8.57 -5.27
N GLU A 355 -36.75 9.67 -4.75
CA GLU A 355 -36.46 11.02 -5.23
C GLU A 355 -34.96 11.30 -5.21
N HIS A 356 -34.31 11.05 -4.06
CA HIS A 356 -32.90 11.25 -3.90
C HIS A 356 -32.03 10.36 -4.81
N ALA A 357 -32.43 9.08 -5.01
CA ALA A 357 -31.76 8.19 -5.94
C ALA A 357 -31.90 8.68 -7.39
N THR A 358 -33.07 9.22 -7.74
CA THR A 358 -33.33 9.83 -9.05
C THR A 358 -32.45 11.05 -9.28
N ASP A 359 -32.38 11.94 -8.29
CA ASP A 359 -31.54 13.15 -8.38
C ASP A 359 -30.05 12.78 -8.54
N ILE A 360 -29.57 11.78 -7.80
CA ILE A 360 -28.21 11.27 -7.97
C ILE A 360 -28.00 10.74 -9.39
N SER A 361 -28.92 9.93 -9.90
CA SER A 361 -28.83 9.33 -11.23
C SER A 361 -28.80 10.40 -12.33
N GLU A 362 -29.64 11.44 -12.21
CA GLU A 362 -29.65 12.58 -13.15
C GLU A 362 -28.37 13.41 -13.06
N ARG A 363 -27.82 13.62 -11.86
CA ARG A 363 -26.53 14.30 -11.70
C ARG A 363 -25.40 13.51 -12.35
N LEU A 364 -25.36 12.18 -12.16
CA LEU A 364 -24.36 11.30 -12.80
C LEU A 364 -24.46 11.40 -14.32
N ARG A 365 -25.66 11.27 -14.89
CA ARG A 365 -25.92 11.44 -16.32
C ARG A 365 -25.47 12.82 -16.83
N HIS A 366 -25.93 13.87 -16.15
CA HIS A 366 -25.60 15.26 -16.52
C HIS A 366 -24.08 15.51 -16.46
N ARG A 367 -23.41 14.95 -15.44
CA ARG A 367 -21.98 15.08 -15.28
C ARG A 367 -21.22 14.46 -16.47
N ILE A 368 -21.65 13.29 -16.96
CA ILE A 368 -21.09 12.67 -18.17
C ILE A 368 -21.31 13.58 -19.38
N ALA A 369 -22.56 14.04 -19.59
CA ALA A 369 -22.94 14.85 -20.77
C ALA A 369 -22.25 16.23 -20.82
N THR A 370 -21.85 16.77 -19.68
CA THR A 370 -21.14 18.06 -19.56
C THR A 370 -19.64 17.91 -19.43
N LEU A 371 -19.11 16.68 -19.44
CA LEU A 371 -17.69 16.43 -19.35
C LEU A 371 -16.99 16.90 -20.64
N THR A 372 -16.11 17.88 -20.50
CA THR A 372 -15.20 18.25 -21.59
C THR A 372 -13.97 17.36 -21.48
N THR A 373 -13.88 16.34 -22.29
CA THR A 373 -12.72 15.44 -22.29
C THR A 373 -11.48 16.14 -22.82
N ILE A 374 -10.29 15.65 -22.46
CA ILE A 374 -8.98 16.22 -22.88
C ILE A 374 -8.90 16.37 -24.39
N ASP A 375 -9.53 15.46 -25.16
CA ASP A 375 -9.53 15.46 -26.61
C ASP A 375 -10.79 16.17 -27.21
N ALA A 376 -11.53 16.95 -26.39
CA ALA A 376 -12.78 17.67 -26.73
C ALA A 376 -13.91 16.75 -27.28
N LEU A 377 -13.89 15.46 -26.90
CA LEU A 377 -14.94 14.50 -27.28
C LEU A 377 -16.16 14.69 -26.39
N VAL A 378 -17.33 14.74 -27.00
CA VAL A 378 -18.62 14.77 -26.30
C VAL A 378 -19.13 13.36 -26.15
N VAL A 379 -19.32 12.92 -24.90
CA VAL A 379 -19.83 11.60 -24.57
C VAL A 379 -21.07 11.75 -23.71
N THR A 380 -22.11 10.95 -23.97
CA THR A 380 -23.29 10.87 -23.12
C THR A 380 -23.40 9.49 -22.49
N GLY A 381 -24.27 9.34 -21.50
CA GLY A 381 -24.52 8.06 -20.86
C GLY A 381 -26.01 7.83 -20.63
N SER A 382 -26.45 6.62 -20.87
CA SER A 382 -27.79 6.14 -20.49
C SER A 382 -27.71 5.53 -19.09
N VAL A 383 -28.76 5.72 -18.29
CA VAL A 383 -28.78 5.34 -16.88
C VAL A 383 -30.05 4.54 -16.57
N GLY A 384 -29.90 3.40 -15.94
CA GLY A 384 -31.00 2.60 -15.37
C GLY A 384 -30.92 2.60 -13.84
N LEU A 385 -32.01 3.01 -13.20
CA LEU A 385 -32.16 3.06 -11.75
C LEU A 385 -33.11 1.98 -11.26
N ALA A 386 -32.66 1.12 -10.37
CA ALA A 386 -33.49 0.23 -9.55
C ALA A 386 -33.52 0.72 -8.12
N HIS A 387 -34.71 1.03 -7.58
CA HIS A 387 -34.89 1.44 -6.19
C HIS A 387 -35.76 0.46 -5.44
N CYS A 388 -35.34 0.10 -4.22
CA CYS A 388 -36.08 -0.78 -3.32
C CYS A 388 -36.23 -0.13 -1.95
N THR A 389 -37.48 0.04 -1.48
CA THR A 389 -37.80 0.63 -0.19
C THR A 389 -37.49 -0.28 0.99
N GLN A 390 -37.49 -1.60 0.78
CA GLN A 390 -37.25 -2.60 1.81
C GLN A 390 -36.22 -3.64 1.35
N ALA A 391 -34.98 -3.39 1.67
CA ALA A 391 -33.84 -4.23 1.29
C ALA A 391 -33.93 -5.71 1.73
N ARG A 392 -34.85 -6.05 2.66
CA ARG A 392 -35.01 -7.42 3.18
C ARG A 392 -35.59 -8.42 2.16
N ASN A 393 -36.36 -7.95 1.21
CA ASN A 393 -37.16 -8.80 0.32
C ASN A 393 -36.59 -8.87 -1.10
N THR A 394 -35.35 -8.42 -1.29
CA THR A 394 -34.71 -8.40 -2.62
C THR A 394 -33.31 -8.95 -2.56
N SER A 395 -32.85 -9.53 -3.65
CA SER A 395 -31.47 -9.91 -3.85
C SER A 395 -30.73 -8.83 -4.65
N LEU A 396 -29.39 -8.82 -4.57
CA LEU A 396 -28.57 -7.92 -5.39
C LEU A 396 -28.75 -8.23 -6.89
N GLU A 397 -28.91 -9.49 -7.21
CA GLU A 397 -29.10 -9.98 -8.57
C GLU A 397 -30.43 -9.48 -9.16
N ASP A 398 -31.51 -9.44 -8.36
CA ASP A 398 -32.80 -8.87 -8.78
C ASP A 398 -32.69 -7.37 -9.04
N LEU A 399 -31.99 -6.62 -8.15
CA LEU A 399 -31.78 -5.19 -8.32
C LEU A 399 -30.95 -4.89 -9.58
N LEU A 400 -29.92 -5.66 -9.84
CA LEU A 400 -29.11 -5.52 -11.06
C LEU A 400 -29.93 -5.79 -12.31
N HIS A 401 -30.74 -6.87 -12.32
CA HIS A 401 -31.59 -7.20 -13.45
C HIS A 401 -32.62 -6.10 -13.74
N ILE A 402 -33.20 -5.53 -12.68
CA ILE A 402 -34.18 -4.43 -12.80
C ILE A 402 -33.49 -3.16 -13.30
N ALA A 403 -32.28 -2.82 -12.79
CA ALA A 403 -31.52 -1.68 -13.27
C ALA A 403 -31.10 -1.84 -14.75
N ASP A 404 -30.67 -3.05 -15.14
CA ASP A 404 -30.33 -3.36 -16.53
C ASP A 404 -31.56 -3.20 -17.48
N THR A 405 -32.72 -3.68 -17.03
CA THR A 405 -33.97 -3.51 -17.77
C THR A 405 -34.33 -2.02 -17.95
N ALA A 406 -34.15 -1.20 -16.93
CA ALA A 406 -34.33 0.23 -16.99
C ALA A 406 -33.27 0.89 -17.92
N LEU A 407 -32.01 0.48 -17.85
CA LEU A 407 -30.96 0.95 -18.74
C LEU A 407 -31.26 0.65 -20.20
N TYR A 408 -31.76 -0.55 -20.49
CA TYR A 408 -32.19 -0.91 -21.84
C TYR A 408 -33.33 -0.01 -22.36
N LYS A 409 -34.32 0.33 -21.51
CA LYS A 409 -35.38 1.28 -21.85
C LYS A 409 -34.82 2.67 -22.12
N ALA A 410 -33.90 3.17 -21.27
CA ALA A 410 -33.23 4.46 -21.48
C ALA A 410 -32.52 4.53 -22.85
N LYS A 411 -31.80 3.46 -23.23
CA LYS A 411 -31.14 3.34 -24.54
C LYS A 411 -32.15 3.33 -25.69
N SER A 412 -33.25 2.56 -25.56
CA SER A 412 -34.27 2.43 -26.58
C SER A 412 -35.09 3.69 -26.77
N ALA A 413 -35.28 4.49 -25.71
CA ALA A 413 -36.05 5.73 -25.74
C ALA A 413 -35.27 6.94 -26.29
N GLY A 414 -34.05 6.74 -26.78
CA GLY A 414 -33.25 7.80 -27.42
C GLY A 414 -31.98 8.18 -26.67
N ARG A 415 -31.53 7.36 -25.71
CA ARG A 415 -30.28 7.53 -24.94
C ARG A 415 -30.20 8.83 -24.10
N ASN A 416 -29.06 9.07 -23.49
CA ASN A 416 -28.76 10.26 -22.65
C ASN A 416 -29.90 10.61 -21.70
N ARG A 417 -30.42 9.60 -20.98
CA ARG A 417 -31.52 9.75 -20.03
C ARG A 417 -31.44 8.74 -18.89
N VAL A 418 -32.18 9.01 -17.84
CA VAL A 418 -32.45 8.08 -16.75
C VAL A 418 -33.80 7.40 -16.99
N ASP A 419 -33.85 6.09 -16.88
CA ASP A 419 -35.10 5.34 -16.74
C ASP A 419 -35.12 4.69 -15.34
N ILE A 420 -36.30 4.60 -14.73
CA ILE A 420 -36.48 4.24 -13.35
C ILE A 420 -37.36 3.02 -13.25
N ALA A 421 -36.94 2.00 -12.53
CA ALA A 421 -37.76 0.88 -12.14
C ALA A 421 -37.84 0.81 -10.60
N HIS A 422 -39.07 0.79 -10.10
CA HIS A 422 -39.34 0.67 -8.66
C HIS A 422 -39.67 -0.78 -8.32
N VAL A 423 -39.03 -1.28 -7.24
CA VAL A 423 -39.31 -2.62 -6.70
C VAL A 423 -40.28 -2.48 -5.54
N ASP A 424 -41.58 -2.70 -5.82
CA ASP A 424 -42.57 -2.83 -4.76
C ASP A 424 -42.37 -4.15 -4.00
N ALA A 425 -42.51 -4.11 -2.70
CA ALA A 425 -42.28 -5.22 -1.76
C ALA A 425 -43.25 -6.42 -1.92
N GLN A 426 -43.94 -6.55 -3.02
CA GLN A 426 -45.02 -7.53 -3.24
C GLN A 426 -44.91 -8.38 -4.51
N THR A 427 -43.74 -8.66 -5.00
CA THR A 427 -43.62 -9.71 -6.03
C THR A 427 -42.94 -10.94 -5.42
N PRO A 428 -43.68 -11.91 -4.87
CA PRO A 428 -43.11 -13.21 -4.51
C PRO A 428 -42.61 -13.86 -5.81
N GLY A 429 -41.37 -14.33 -5.78
CA GLY A 429 -40.68 -14.93 -6.91
C GLY A 429 -41.59 -15.87 -7.72
N ARG A 430 -41.65 -15.62 -9.02
CA ARG A 430 -42.11 -16.65 -9.98
C ARG A 430 -41.16 -17.81 -9.87
N ALA A 431 -41.71 -18.92 -9.38
CA ALA A 431 -41.08 -20.21 -9.26
C ALA A 431 -40.27 -20.57 -10.51
N ARG A 432 -39.11 -21.13 -10.26
CA ARG A 432 -38.32 -21.90 -11.22
C ARG A 432 -39.25 -22.89 -11.99
N GLN A 433 -39.31 -22.74 -13.29
CA GLN A 433 -39.53 -23.86 -14.22
C GLN A 433 -38.32 -24.01 -15.11
#